data_9f3a7fd45a2def7a5fe479135bc1389c
#
_entry.id   9f3a7fd45a2def7a5fe479135bc1389c
#
_cell.length_a   1.000
_cell.length_b   1.000
_cell.length_c   1.000
_cell.angle_alpha   90.00
_cell.angle_beta   90.00
_cell.angle_gamma   90.00
#
_symmetry.space_group_name_H-M   'P 1'
#
loop_
_entity.id
_entity.type
_entity.pdbx_description
1 polymer ?
#
loop_
_entity_poly.entity_id
_entity_poly.type
_entity_poly.pdbx_seq_one_letter_code
_entity_poly.pdbx_strand_id
1 'polypeptide(L)'
;MTPEQIITATTITSGESHDGKELVNLIKKSKNNGIKVEAVIGDGAYSEKDNLEYCEENNIKNVSKLSKFVTHGNSKRNNSFEYNKDAGMYVCKAGNMAINKRKSGSKKMERKLSVISLM
;
A
#
# COMPACT_ATOMS: atom_id res chain seq x y z
N MET A 1 4.17 8.90 -20.10
CA MET A 1 3.49 9.15 -21.39
C MET A 1 2.58 10.37 -21.25
N THR A 2 2.56 11.24 -22.20
CA THR A 2 1.69 12.42 -22.24
C THR A 2 0.27 12.05 -22.70
N PRO A 3 -0.74 12.96 -22.53
CA PRO A 3 -2.07 12.74 -23.09
C PRO A 3 -2.09 12.48 -24.60
N GLU A 4 -1.10 13.01 -25.33
CA GLU A 4 -0.90 12.77 -26.76
C GLU A 4 -0.25 11.41 -27.06
N GLN A 5 -0.10 10.54 -26.06
CA GLN A 5 0.52 9.21 -26.16
C GLN A 5 2.01 9.21 -26.54
N ILE A 6 2.73 10.27 -26.17
CA ILE A 6 4.18 10.34 -26.35
C ILE A 6 4.86 9.73 -25.13
N ILE A 7 5.77 8.78 -25.35
CA ILE A 7 6.59 8.19 -24.29
C ILE A 7 7.72 9.16 -23.95
N THR A 8 7.77 9.60 -22.68
CA THR A 8 8.74 10.60 -22.21
C THR A 8 9.95 9.96 -21.50
N ALA A 9 9.76 8.80 -20.91
CA ALA A 9 10.81 8.03 -20.26
C ALA A 9 10.44 6.55 -20.18
N THR A 10 11.44 5.69 -20.19
CA THR A 10 11.30 4.24 -20.02
C THR A 10 12.33 3.71 -19.05
N THR A 11 12.00 2.64 -18.37
CA THR A 11 12.91 1.88 -17.50
C THR A 11 12.72 0.39 -17.75
N ILE A 12 13.82 -0.35 -17.83
CA ILE A 12 13.81 -1.80 -17.95
C ILE A 12 14.19 -2.38 -16.59
N THR A 13 13.35 -3.24 -16.05
CA THR A 13 13.56 -3.92 -14.77
C THR A 13 13.49 -5.43 -14.94
N SER A 14 14.01 -6.18 -13.96
CA SER A 14 13.81 -7.63 -13.92
C SER A 14 12.35 -7.94 -13.57
N GLY A 15 11.86 -9.12 -13.97
CA GLY A 15 10.48 -9.54 -13.67
C GLY A 15 10.16 -9.69 -12.17
N GLU A 16 11.18 -9.71 -11.32
CA GLU A 16 11.04 -9.76 -9.85
C GLU A 16 10.98 -8.36 -9.20
N SER A 17 11.29 -7.31 -9.96
CA SER A 17 11.30 -5.93 -9.45
C SER A 17 9.89 -5.36 -9.41
N HIS A 18 9.58 -4.68 -8.32
CA HIS A 18 8.28 -4.03 -8.15
C HIS A 18 8.23 -2.72 -8.95
N ASP A 19 7.25 -2.58 -9.86
CA ASP A 19 7.14 -1.41 -10.74
C ASP A 19 6.99 -0.09 -9.99
N GLY A 20 6.35 -0.12 -8.83
CA GLY A 20 6.14 1.05 -7.98
C GLY A 20 7.42 1.78 -7.58
N LYS A 21 8.53 1.05 -7.45
CA LYS A 21 9.83 1.63 -7.08
C LYS A 21 10.45 2.50 -8.17
N GLU A 22 10.03 2.31 -9.41
CA GLU A 22 10.58 3.01 -10.56
C GLU A 22 9.93 4.38 -10.82
N LEU A 23 8.86 4.74 -10.11
CA LEU A 23 8.14 5.99 -10.33
C LEU A 23 9.04 7.22 -10.23
N VAL A 24 9.84 7.31 -9.18
CA VAL A 24 10.75 8.44 -8.95
C VAL A 24 11.78 8.55 -10.06
N ASN A 25 12.34 7.41 -10.50
CA ASN A 25 13.31 7.36 -11.61
C ASN A 25 12.68 7.81 -12.94
N LEU A 26 11.46 7.38 -13.21
CA LEU A 26 10.72 7.78 -14.42
C LEU A 26 10.41 9.27 -14.42
N ILE A 27 10.00 9.83 -13.29
CA ILE A 27 9.75 11.28 -13.17
C ILE A 27 11.05 12.07 -13.39
N LYS A 28 12.16 11.64 -12.78
CA LYS A 28 13.46 12.30 -12.97
C LYS A 28 13.93 12.24 -14.43
N LYS A 29 13.80 11.08 -15.08
CA LYS A 29 14.14 10.93 -16.50
C LYS A 29 13.28 11.81 -17.39
N SER A 30 11.97 11.90 -17.14
CA SER A 30 11.07 12.76 -17.90
C SER A 30 11.44 14.25 -17.73
N LYS A 31 11.77 14.68 -16.52
CA LYS A 31 12.24 16.05 -16.25
C LYS A 31 13.56 16.35 -16.98
N ASN A 32 14.50 15.39 -16.99
CA ASN A 32 15.78 15.54 -17.70
C ASN A 32 15.59 15.64 -19.24
N ASN A 33 14.52 15.04 -19.76
CA ASN A 33 14.14 15.15 -21.16
C ASN A 33 13.36 16.44 -21.49
N GLY A 34 13.29 17.39 -20.56
CA GLY A 34 12.67 18.70 -20.74
C GLY A 34 11.17 18.74 -20.50
N ILE A 35 10.59 17.69 -19.95
CA ILE A 35 9.16 17.61 -19.64
C ILE A 35 8.87 18.13 -18.24
N LYS A 36 7.95 19.09 -18.12
CA LYS A 36 7.42 19.53 -16.84
C LYS A 36 6.35 18.54 -16.38
N VAL A 37 6.61 17.80 -15.30
CA VAL A 37 5.67 16.85 -14.75
C VAL A 37 4.79 17.55 -13.70
N GLU A 38 3.52 17.72 -13.99
CA GLU A 38 2.52 18.34 -13.09
C GLU A 38 1.66 17.27 -12.41
N ALA A 39 1.39 16.18 -13.10
CA ALA A 39 0.60 15.07 -12.57
C ALA A 39 1.13 13.74 -13.09
N VAL A 40 0.94 12.71 -12.29
CA VAL A 40 1.24 11.31 -12.62
C VAL A 40 -0.04 10.49 -12.45
N ILE A 41 -0.38 9.72 -13.45
CA ILE A 41 -1.52 8.82 -13.44
C ILE A 41 -0.98 7.39 -13.53
N GLY A 42 -1.35 6.56 -12.58
CA GLY A 42 -0.87 5.18 -12.51
C GLY A 42 -1.87 4.24 -11.85
N ASP A 43 -1.54 2.97 -11.84
CA ASP A 43 -2.29 1.96 -11.12
C ASP A 43 -1.92 1.92 -9.62
N GLY A 44 -2.44 0.92 -8.88
CA GLY A 44 -2.21 0.80 -7.44
C GLY A 44 -0.77 0.50 -7.03
N ALA A 45 0.08 0.03 -7.95
CA ALA A 45 1.49 -0.23 -7.68
C ALA A 45 2.27 1.06 -7.39
N TYR A 46 1.84 2.18 -7.98
CA TYR A 46 2.48 3.48 -7.84
C TYR A 46 2.00 4.30 -6.63
N SER A 47 1.10 3.76 -5.82
CA SER A 47 0.59 4.40 -4.59
C SER A 47 1.36 4.00 -3.33
N GLU A 48 2.61 3.61 -3.44
CA GLU A 48 3.48 3.36 -2.28
C GLU A 48 3.76 4.67 -1.53
N LYS A 49 3.97 4.56 -0.22
CA LYS A 49 4.17 5.72 0.65
C LYS A 49 5.29 6.64 0.16
N ASP A 50 6.44 6.07 -0.20
CA ASP A 50 7.60 6.82 -0.65
C ASP A 50 7.32 7.60 -1.94
N ASN A 51 6.51 7.02 -2.84
CA ASN A 51 6.08 7.68 -4.07
C ASN A 51 5.14 8.86 -3.79
N LEU A 52 4.21 8.69 -2.86
CA LEU A 52 3.27 9.74 -2.46
C LEU A 52 4.01 10.90 -1.79
N GLU A 53 4.94 10.61 -0.87
CA GLU A 53 5.78 11.62 -0.22
C GLU A 53 6.61 12.39 -1.23
N TYR A 54 7.27 11.70 -2.17
CA TYR A 54 8.04 12.34 -3.24
C TYR A 54 7.19 13.26 -4.12
N CYS A 55 5.99 12.82 -4.51
CA CYS A 55 5.07 13.63 -5.30
C CYS A 55 4.61 14.87 -4.53
N GLU A 56 4.31 14.74 -3.25
CA GLU A 56 3.90 15.86 -2.39
C GLU A 56 5.02 16.89 -2.24
N GLU A 57 6.25 16.46 -1.96
CA GLU A 57 7.42 17.33 -1.85
C GLU A 57 7.73 18.10 -3.15
N ASN A 58 7.45 17.52 -4.30
CA ASN A 58 7.70 18.13 -5.60
C ASN A 58 6.48 18.81 -6.22
N ASN A 59 5.37 18.93 -5.50
CA ASN A 59 4.10 19.48 -5.97
C ASN A 59 3.56 18.76 -7.23
N ILE A 60 3.72 17.44 -7.30
CA ILE A 60 3.23 16.60 -8.38
C ILE A 60 1.94 15.92 -7.91
N LYS A 61 0.86 16.07 -8.67
CA LYS A 61 -0.40 15.40 -8.37
C LYS A 61 -0.30 13.92 -8.74
N ASN A 62 -0.38 13.05 -7.75
CA ASN A 62 -0.45 11.61 -7.98
C ASN A 62 -1.91 11.16 -8.07
N VAL A 63 -2.29 10.61 -9.21
CA VAL A 63 -3.62 10.02 -9.47
C VAL A 63 -3.45 8.52 -9.63
N SER A 64 -3.51 7.81 -8.52
CA SER A 64 -3.42 6.35 -8.49
C SER A 64 -4.41 5.77 -7.47
N LYS A 65 -4.87 4.56 -7.74
CA LYS A 65 -5.70 3.84 -6.78
C LYS A 65 -4.85 3.50 -5.56
N LEU A 66 -5.27 3.94 -4.37
CA LEU A 66 -4.55 3.62 -3.15
C LEU A 66 -4.46 2.11 -2.94
N SER A 67 -3.26 1.63 -2.68
CA SER A 67 -3.04 0.23 -2.33
C SER A 67 -3.63 -0.08 -0.95
N LYS A 68 -3.96 -1.35 -0.73
CA LYS A 68 -4.47 -1.81 0.58
C LYS A 68 -3.47 -1.59 1.72
N PHE A 69 -2.19 -1.49 1.40
CA PHE A 69 -1.14 -1.22 2.39
C PHE A 69 -1.15 0.21 2.89
N VAL A 70 -1.57 1.16 2.06
CA VAL A 70 -1.65 2.59 2.41
C VAL A 70 -2.96 2.90 3.14
N THR A 71 -4.04 2.21 2.81
CA THR A 71 -5.38 2.41 3.42
C THR A 71 -5.59 1.58 4.69
N HIS A 72 -4.58 1.41 5.51
CA HIS A 72 -4.69 0.67 6.76
C HIS A 72 -5.88 1.16 7.62
N GLY A 73 -6.83 0.30 7.84
CA GLY A 73 -7.99 0.53 8.71
C GLY A 73 -9.33 0.78 7.99
N ASN A 74 -9.35 1.12 6.71
CA ASN A 74 -10.57 1.35 5.95
C ASN A 74 -11.05 0.17 5.10
N SER A 75 -10.33 -0.94 5.08
CA SER A 75 -10.89 -2.14 4.47
C SER A 75 -11.99 -2.65 5.40
N LYS A 76 -13.23 -2.58 4.95
CA LYS A 76 -14.31 -3.41 5.48
C LYS A 76 -13.91 -4.86 5.24
N ARG A 77 -13.01 -5.38 6.07
CA ARG A 77 -12.84 -6.82 6.17
C ARG A 77 -14.22 -7.32 6.57
N ASN A 78 -14.78 -8.24 5.82
CA ASN A 78 -15.80 -9.11 6.34
C ASN A 78 -15.18 -9.80 7.56
N ASN A 79 -15.32 -9.16 8.71
CA ASN A 79 -14.83 -9.72 9.94
C ASN A 79 -15.65 -10.98 10.17
N SER A 80 -15.06 -12.11 9.80
CA SER A 80 -15.61 -13.44 10.13
C SER A 80 -15.52 -13.74 11.63
N PHE A 81 -15.06 -12.76 12.41
CA PHE A 81 -14.82 -12.88 13.83
C PHE A 81 -15.51 -11.75 14.58
N GLU A 82 -16.25 -12.09 15.62
CA GLU A 82 -16.85 -11.17 16.57
C GLU A 82 -16.11 -11.23 17.91
N TYR A 83 -15.94 -10.08 18.54
CA TYR A 83 -15.33 -10.03 19.87
C TYR A 83 -16.38 -10.22 20.94
N ASN A 84 -16.25 -11.33 21.71
CA ASN A 84 -17.07 -11.56 22.88
C ASN A 84 -16.45 -10.85 24.09
N LYS A 85 -17.13 -9.82 24.58
CA LYS A 85 -16.65 -9.01 25.71
C LYS A 85 -16.61 -9.79 27.02
N ASP A 86 -17.56 -10.70 27.23
CA ASP A 86 -17.69 -11.45 28.46
C ASP A 86 -16.56 -12.49 28.61
N ALA A 87 -16.22 -13.16 27.51
CA ALA A 87 -15.12 -14.11 27.46
C ALA A 87 -13.74 -13.45 27.19
N GLY A 88 -13.71 -12.19 26.74
CA GLY A 88 -12.49 -11.49 26.34
C GLY A 88 -11.79 -12.08 25.10
N MET A 89 -12.51 -12.87 24.30
CA MET A 89 -11.98 -13.62 23.16
C MET A 89 -12.81 -13.41 21.90
N TYR A 90 -12.20 -13.69 20.74
CA TYR A 90 -12.87 -13.64 19.45
C TYR A 90 -13.58 -14.95 19.15
N VAL A 91 -14.76 -14.86 18.53
CA VAL A 91 -15.58 -15.99 18.10
C VAL A 91 -15.74 -15.93 16.59
N CYS A 92 -15.55 -17.04 15.88
CA CYS A 92 -15.80 -17.12 14.44
C CYS A 92 -17.31 -17.34 14.17
N LYS A 93 -17.72 -17.14 12.90
CA LYS A 93 -19.12 -17.36 12.48
C LYS A 93 -19.60 -18.80 12.71
N ALA A 94 -18.73 -19.77 12.78
CA ALA A 94 -19.03 -21.15 13.09
C ALA A 94 -19.24 -21.43 14.59
N GLY A 95 -19.09 -20.40 15.44
CA GLY A 95 -19.27 -20.52 16.89
C GLY A 95 -18.03 -20.95 17.67
N ASN A 96 -16.90 -21.15 17.01
CA ASN A 96 -15.65 -21.52 17.68
C ASN A 96 -14.99 -20.30 18.32
N MET A 97 -14.59 -20.44 19.58
CA MET A 97 -13.91 -19.39 20.33
C MET A 97 -12.38 -19.51 20.17
N ALA A 98 -11.69 -18.36 20.11
CA ALA A 98 -10.24 -18.33 20.08
C ALA A 98 -9.66 -18.92 21.38
N ILE A 99 -8.63 -19.76 21.27
CA ILE A 99 -7.98 -20.41 22.41
C ILE A 99 -6.95 -19.47 23.04
N ASN A 100 -6.28 -18.68 22.20
CA ASN A 100 -5.17 -17.85 22.64
C ASN A 100 -5.10 -16.55 21.83
N LYS A 101 -4.67 -15.50 22.48
CA LYS A 101 -4.41 -14.18 21.88
C LYS A 101 -3.03 -13.71 22.30
N ARG A 102 -2.15 -13.49 21.35
CA ARG A 102 -0.83 -12.93 21.61
C ARG A 102 -0.53 -11.75 20.69
N LYS A 103 0.24 -10.83 21.20
CA LYS A 103 0.74 -9.70 20.41
C LYS A 103 1.99 -10.14 19.67
N SER A 104 1.99 -10.03 18.34
CA SER A 104 3.15 -10.22 17.51
C SER A 104 3.64 -8.86 17.03
N GLY A 105 4.91 -8.57 17.21
CA GLY A 105 5.53 -7.34 16.73
C GLY A 105 6.89 -7.65 16.12
N SER A 106 7.18 -7.02 15.00
CA SER A 106 8.55 -6.97 14.48
C SER A 106 9.33 -5.93 15.28
N LYS A 107 10.58 -6.25 15.67
CA LYS A 107 11.46 -5.33 16.42
C LYS A 107 11.75 -3.99 15.71
N LYS A 108 11.40 -3.87 14.43
CA LYS A 108 11.66 -2.68 13.58
C LYS A 108 10.44 -1.76 13.38
N MET A 109 9.24 -2.20 13.73
CA MET A 109 8.04 -1.38 13.62
C MET A 109 7.24 -1.50 14.92
N GLU A 110 6.88 -0.37 15.51
CA GLU A 110 6.03 -0.29 16.72
C GLU A 110 4.58 -0.79 16.50
N ARG A 111 4.30 -1.46 15.38
CA ARG A 111 2.99 -2.03 15.10
C ARG A 111 2.85 -3.41 15.70
N LYS A 112 2.20 -3.46 16.83
CA LYS A 112 1.84 -4.73 17.48
C LYS A 112 0.67 -5.37 16.74
N LEU A 113 0.93 -6.44 15.99
CA LEU A 113 -0.11 -7.26 15.41
C LEU A 113 -0.61 -8.26 16.43
N SER A 114 -1.92 -8.46 16.50
CA SER A 114 -2.52 -9.52 17.31
C SER A 114 -2.70 -10.77 16.45
N VAL A 115 -2.11 -11.86 16.86
CA VAL A 115 -2.30 -13.17 16.23
C VAL A 115 -3.32 -13.94 17.08
N ILE A 116 -4.31 -14.52 16.42
CA ILE A 116 -5.40 -15.26 17.05
C ILE A 116 -5.34 -16.71 16.59
N SER A 117 -5.28 -17.66 17.54
CA SER A 117 -5.38 -19.08 17.27
C SER A 117 -6.78 -19.56 17.64
N LEU A 118 -7.42 -20.32 16.74
CA LEU A 118 -8.75 -20.90 16.92
C LEU A 118 -8.66 -22.39 17.27
N MET A 119 -9.64 -22.85 18.05
CA MET A 119 -9.87 -24.29 18.25
C MET A 119 -10.40 -24.95 17.00
#